data_621696d5e9a71dea8716cb685302afe2
#
_entry.id   621696d5e9a71dea8716cb685302afe2
#
_cell.length_a   1.000
_cell.length_b   1.000
_cell.length_c   1.000
_cell.angle_alpha   90.00
_cell.angle_beta   90.00
_cell.angle_gamma   90.00
#
_symmetry.space_group_name_H-M   'P 1'
#
loop_
_entity.id
_entity.type
_entity.pdbx_description
1 polymer ?
#
loop_
_entity_poly.entity_id
_entity_poly.type
_entity_poly.pdbx_seq_one_letter_code
_entity_poly.pdbx_strand_id
1 'polypeptide(L)'
;MEPPTGATAKARLQALGAVARAPLRAAAALGVIGGVLVVPQAALIALCLQRAFVEAAPPAALLPLLGALLATLLLRAGLTWAGRRLADRAVERIRVDVRARIARGLVARGPVWVRSQQSGALAERMGAHVDALEGYFGGFVPLRADVVGVPLAILLAVFFVDRTVGLVLLLTMPLVPVFMMLVGWGAQAASQRQLQALTRMGGHFADRLRGLGLIRLYGRGASELHGIRAAAEELRVRSLRVLRIAFLSSAVLEFFASLSVAMIALYLGLTY
;
A
#
# COMPACT_ATOMS: atom_id res chain seq x y z
N MET A 1 6.05 24.52 -18.01
CA MET A 1 6.87 23.94 -16.89
C MET A 1 6.72 22.42 -17.02
N GLU A 2 7.71 21.77 -17.61
CA GLU A 2 7.67 20.31 -17.82
C GLU A 2 7.48 19.57 -16.47
N PRO A 3 6.66 18.51 -16.43
CA PRO A 3 6.52 17.70 -15.24
C PRO A 3 7.90 17.07 -14.91
N PRO A 4 8.33 17.10 -13.64
CA PRO A 4 9.63 16.55 -13.26
C PRO A 4 9.69 15.07 -13.63
N THR A 5 10.76 14.66 -14.30
CA THR A 5 11.06 13.25 -14.55
C THR A 5 11.03 12.47 -13.24
N GLY A 6 10.56 11.21 -13.25
CA GLY A 6 10.37 10.42 -12.02
C GLY A 6 11.60 10.37 -11.09
N ALA A 7 12.81 10.47 -11.62
CA ALA A 7 14.06 10.55 -10.85
C ALA A 7 14.16 11.85 -10.01
N THR A 8 13.77 13.00 -10.60
CA THR A 8 13.77 14.30 -9.90
C THR A 8 12.68 14.38 -8.83
N ALA A 9 11.51 13.77 -9.05
CA ALA A 9 10.44 13.70 -8.06
C ALA A 9 10.86 12.87 -6.84
N LYS A 10 11.49 11.71 -7.06
CA LYS A 10 11.99 10.83 -5.98
C LYS A 10 13.07 11.50 -5.14
N ALA A 11 14.02 12.21 -5.78
CA ALA A 11 15.05 12.96 -5.08
C ALA A 11 14.46 14.08 -4.21
N ARG A 12 13.45 14.79 -4.70
CA ARG A 12 12.72 15.83 -3.93
C ARG A 12 11.98 15.24 -2.73
N LEU A 13 11.28 14.12 -2.90
CA LEU A 13 10.62 13.43 -1.78
C LEU A 13 11.64 12.98 -0.73
N GLN A 14 12.79 12.44 -1.14
CA GLN A 14 13.87 12.07 -0.21
C GLN A 14 14.43 13.28 0.55
N ALA A 15 14.57 14.43 -0.12
CA ALA A 15 15.01 15.68 0.52
C ALA A 15 13.97 16.19 1.55
N LEU A 16 12.67 16.09 1.26
CA LEU A 16 11.60 16.41 2.23
C LEU A 16 11.63 15.48 3.45
N GLY A 17 11.87 14.19 3.24
CA GLY A 17 11.99 13.21 4.32
C GLY A 17 13.24 13.39 5.20
N ALA A 18 14.21 14.23 4.76
CA ALA A 18 15.44 14.45 5.50
C ALA A 18 15.23 15.00 6.91
N VAL A 19 14.21 15.83 7.10
CA VAL A 19 13.84 16.46 8.38
C VAL A 19 13.38 15.42 9.42
N ALA A 20 12.85 14.28 8.98
CA ALA A 20 12.30 13.25 9.85
C ALA A 20 12.94 11.87 9.65
N ARG A 21 14.20 11.80 9.19
CA ARG A 21 14.88 10.51 8.89
C ARG A 21 14.99 9.59 10.10
N ALA A 22 15.31 10.14 11.27
CA ALA A 22 15.47 9.32 12.47
C ALA A 22 14.17 8.64 12.91
N PRO A 23 13.03 9.35 13.09
CA PRO A 23 11.79 8.70 13.46
C PRO A 23 11.24 7.77 12.36
N LEU A 24 11.45 8.06 11.06
CA LEU A 24 11.06 7.16 9.98
C LEU A 24 11.86 5.86 10.00
N ARG A 25 13.17 5.92 10.25
CA ARG A 25 14.01 4.71 10.39
C ARG A 25 13.63 3.90 11.62
N ALA A 26 13.38 4.58 12.74
CA ALA A 26 12.92 3.91 13.96
C ALA A 26 11.56 3.24 13.76
N ALA A 27 10.62 3.90 13.10
CA ALA A 27 9.33 3.32 12.75
C ALA A 27 9.48 2.06 11.87
N ALA A 28 10.31 2.12 10.84
CA ALA A 28 10.62 0.99 9.97
C ALA A 28 11.30 -0.16 10.74
N ALA A 29 12.26 0.13 11.61
CA ALA A 29 12.93 -0.87 12.42
C ALA A 29 11.95 -1.59 13.39
N LEU A 30 11.08 -0.83 14.06
CA LEU A 30 10.04 -1.40 14.94
C LEU A 30 9.05 -2.25 14.17
N GLY A 31 8.67 -1.85 12.95
CA GLY A 31 7.84 -2.65 12.05
C GLY A 31 8.48 -4.01 11.74
N VAL A 32 9.74 -3.98 11.26
CA VAL A 32 10.50 -5.21 10.96
C VAL A 32 10.63 -6.10 12.20
N ILE A 33 11.02 -5.54 13.35
CA ILE A 33 11.15 -6.31 14.59
C ILE A 33 9.80 -6.94 14.97
N GLY A 34 8.70 -6.16 14.92
CA GLY A 34 7.35 -6.66 15.17
C GLY A 34 6.93 -7.75 14.17
N GLY A 35 7.35 -7.61 12.91
CA GLY A 35 7.12 -8.62 11.86
C GLY A 35 7.90 -9.90 12.08
N VAL A 36 9.16 -9.82 12.49
CA VAL A 36 10.03 -10.99 12.80
C VAL A 36 9.48 -11.81 13.97
N LEU A 37 8.78 -11.18 14.92
CA LEU A 37 8.12 -11.89 16.03
C LEU A 37 7.02 -12.86 15.59
N VAL A 38 6.62 -12.87 14.31
CA VAL A 38 5.78 -13.92 13.73
C VAL A 38 6.44 -15.30 13.83
N VAL A 39 7.77 -15.38 13.75
CA VAL A 39 8.50 -16.67 13.80
C VAL A 39 8.35 -17.35 15.18
N PRO A 40 8.73 -16.72 16.31
CA PRO A 40 8.51 -17.31 17.61
C PRO A 40 7.02 -17.49 17.95
N GLN A 41 6.13 -16.63 17.44
CA GLN A 41 4.69 -16.80 17.57
C GLN A 41 4.21 -18.09 16.91
N ALA A 42 4.63 -18.36 15.68
CA ALA A 42 4.29 -19.58 14.95
C ALA A 42 4.86 -20.83 15.64
N ALA A 43 6.10 -20.77 16.14
CA ALA A 43 6.71 -21.85 16.92
C ALA A 43 5.94 -22.15 18.21
N LEU A 44 5.51 -21.12 18.94
CA LEU A 44 4.70 -21.30 20.16
C LEU A 44 3.33 -21.92 19.85
N ILE A 45 2.69 -21.52 18.74
CA ILE A 45 1.43 -22.13 18.29
C ILE A 45 1.64 -23.60 17.97
N ALA A 46 2.69 -23.94 17.21
CA ALA A 46 3.01 -25.33 16.87
C ALA A 46 3.26 -26.18 18.12
N LEU A 47 4.03 -25.66 19.08
CA LEU A 47 4.28 -26.33 20.36
C LEU A 47 2.99 -26.51 21.19
N CYS A 48 2.10 -25.52 21.22
CA CYS A 48 0.81 -25.65 21.89
C CYS A 48 -0.03 -26.75 21.25
N LEU A 49 -0.09 -26.80 19.91
CA LEU A 49 -0.84 -27.82 19.17
C LEU A 49 -0.25 -29.22 19.40
N GLN A 50 1.07 -29.37 19.33
CA GLN A 50 1.75 -30.64 19.59
C GLN A 50 1.43 -31.16 20.99
N ARG A 51 1.60 -30.34 22.03
CA ARG A 51 1.32 -30.75 23.41
C ARG A 51 -0.15 -31.06 23.66
N ALA A 52 -1.06 -30.28 23.04
CA ALA A 52 -2.48 -30.46 23.24
C ALA A 52 -3.02 -31.73 22.56
N PHE A 53 -2.60 -31.96 21.29
CA PHE A 53 -3.22 -32.99 20.43
C PHE A 53 -2.37 -34.27 20.31
N VAL A 54 -1.05 -34.16 20.34
CA VAL A 54 -0.15 -35.34 20.20
C VAL A 54 0.22 -35.92 21.57
N GLU A 55 0.59 -35.04 22.49
CA GLU A 55 1.03 -35.47 23.83
C GLU A 55 -0.13 -35.59 24.82
N ALA A 56 -1.37 -35.16 24.46
CA ALA A 56 -2.56 -35.13 25.32
C ALA A 56 -2.30 -34.50 26.69
N ALA A 57 -1.46 -33.46 26.73
CA ALA A 57 -1.00 -32.85 27.98
C ALA A 57 -2.16 -32.17 28.73
N PRO A 58 -2.16 -32.20 30.07
CA PRO A 58 -3.19 -31.56 30.87
C PRO A 58 -3.22 -30.05 30.62
N PRO A 59 -4.40 -29.39 30.74
CA PRO A 59 -4.54 -27.94 30.47
C PRO A 59 -3.57 -27.07 31.30
N ALA A 60 -3.20 -27.49 32.46
CA ALA A 60 -2.23 -26.79 33.32
C ALA A 60 -0.83 -26.70 32.68
N ALA A 61 -0.42 -27.69 31.91
CA ALA A 61 0.87 -27.69 31.21
C ALA A 61 0.89 -26.76 29.99
N LEU A 62 -0.28 -26.34 29.47
CA LEU A 62 -0.41 -25.40 28.36
C LEU A 62 -0.37 -23.93 28.83
N LEU A 63 -0.69 -23.67 30.11
CA LEU A 63 -0.75 -22.30 30.66
C LEU A 63 0.54 -21.46 30.39
N PRO A 64 1.76 -21.98 30.64
CA PRO A 64 2.97 -21.19 30.39
C PRO A 64 3.20 -20.89 28.89
N LEU A 65 2.83 -21.82 28.01
CA LEU A 65 2.92 -21.60 26.55
C LEU A 65 1.92 -20.56 26.08
N LEU A 66 0.67 -20.63 26.59
CA LEU A 66 -0.35 -19.62 26.28
C LEU A 66 0.03 -18.25 26.85
N GLY A 67 0.65 -18.21 28.03
CA GLY A 67 1.23 -16.98 28.59
C GLY A 67 2.33 -16.40 27.75
N ALA A 68 3.25 -17.23 27.25
CA ALA A 68 4.31 -16.80 26.31
C ALA A 68 3.75 -16.34 24.97
N LEU A 69 2.71 -17.02 24.45
CA LEU A 69 2.01 -16.62 23.24
C LEU A 69 1.32 -15.26 23.41
N LEU A 70 0.64 -15.06 24.52
CA LEU A 70 0.00 -13.78 24.85
C LEU A 70 1.05 -12.67 24.97
N ALA A 71 2.17 -12.93 25.66
CA ALA A 71 3.26 -11.97 25.80
C ALA A 71 3.86 -11.57 24.42
N THR A 72 4.07 -12.53 23.52
CA THR A 72 4.55 -12.24 22.14
C THR A 72 3.54 -11.43 21.35
N LEU A 73 2.25 -11.71 21.47
CA LEU A 73 1.18 -10.93 20.83
C LEU A 73 1.13 -9.50 21.33
N LEU A 74 1.18 -9.31 22.66
CA LEU A 74 1.17 -7.98 23.29
C LEU A 74 2.43 -7.18 22.91
N LEU A 75 3.60 -7.83 22.93
CA LEU A 75 4.86 -7.20 22.50
C LEU A 75 4.77 -6.74 21.04
N ARG A 76 4.28 -7.61 20.14
CA ARG A 76 4.10 -7.29 18.72
C ARG A 76 3.11 -6.14 18.52
N ALA A 77 1.99 -6.15 19.21
CA ALA A 77 1.01 -5.07 19.18
C ALA A 77 1.62 -3.74 19.66
N GLY A 78 2.38 -3.78 20.76
CA GLY A 78 3.09 -2.62 21.30
C GLY A 78 4.13 -2.05 20.31
N LEU A 79 4.95 -2.90 19.71
CA LEU A 79 5.94 -2.50 18.70
C LEU A 79 5.27 -1.87 17.46
N THR A 80 4.19 -2.48 16.96
CA THR A 80 3.42 -1.97 15.83
C THR A 80 2.80 -0.63 16.17
N TRP A 81 2.22 -0.47 17.35
CA TRP A 81 1.66 0.79 17.82
C TRP A 81 2.74 1.87 17.96
N ALA A 82 3.87 1.56 18.59
CA ALA A 82 5.00 2.48 18.72
C ALA A 82 5.57 2.92 17.37
N GLY A 83 5.71 1.97 16.43
CA GLY A 83 6.15 2.24 15.06
C GLY A 83 5.21 3.20 14.33
N ARG A 84 3.89 2.96 14.39
CA ARG A 84 2.89 3.88 13.81
C ARG A 84 2.95 5.27 14.44
N ARG A 85 3.04 5.36 15.77
CA ARG A 85 3.18 6.65 16.47
C ARG A 85 4.41 7.43 16.03
N LEU A 86 5.54 6.75 15.81
CA LEU A 86 6.76 7.40 15.30
C LEU A 86 6.62 7.85 13.85
N ALA A 87 5.95 7.05 13.00
CA ALA A 87 5.65 7.42 11.63
C ALA A 87 4.74 8.65 11.58
N ASP A 88 3.67 8.70 12.39
CA ASP A 88 2.73 9.84 12.46
C ASP A 88 3.46 11.12 12.89
N ARG A 89 4.33 11.02 13.92
CA ARG A 89 5.16 12.17 14.36
C ARG A 89 6.13 12.63 13.27
N ALA A 90 6.65 11.70 12.49
CA ALA A 90 7.53 12.03 11.36
C ALA A 90 6.77 12.77 10.26
N VAL A 91 5.58 12.30 9.91
CA VAL A 91 4.69 12.92 8.92
C VAL A 91 4.33 14.34 9.35
N GLU A 92 3.94 14.52 10.62
CA GLU A 92 3.58 15.86 11.13
C GLU A 92 4.75 16.84 11.06
N ARG A 93 5.95 16.43 11.41
CA ARG A 93 7.16 17.26 11.24
C ARG A 93 7.39 17.66 9.79
N ILE A 94 7.22 16.72 8.85
CA ILE A 94 7.36 16.98 7.41
C ILE A 94 6.28 17.96 6.94
N ARG A 95 5.02 17.77 7.34
CA ARG A 95 3.91 18.68 7.01
C ARG A 95 4.15 20.10 7.48
N VAL A 96 4.57 20.27 8.74
CA VAL A 96 4.87 21.58 9.33
C VAL A 96 6.01 22.26 8.56
N ASP A 97 7.10 21.54 8.25
CA ASP A 97 8.22 22.08 7.49
C ASP A 97 7.82 22.49 6.07
N VAL A 98 7.05 21.65 5.39
CA VAL A 98 6.56 21.94 4.02
C VAL A 98 5.63 23.16 4.04
N ARG A 99 4.67 23.22 4.96
CA ARG A 99 3.78 24.37 5.09
C ARG A 99 4.55 25.66 5.40
N ALA A 100 5.54 25.60 6.29
CA ALA A 100 6.41 26.73 6.60
C ALA A 100 7.24 27.20 5.40
N ARG A 101 7.73 26.27 4.57
CA ARG A 101 8.44 26.61 3.32
C ARG A 101 7.53 27.27 2.30
N ILE A 102 6.30 26.75 2.14
CA ILE A 102 5.30 27.36 1.25
C ILE A 102 4.95 28.76 1.74
N ALA A 103 4.65 28.94 3.03
CA ALA A 103 4.32 30.24 3.61
C ALA A 103 5.43 31.27 3.42
N ARG A 104 6.69 30.89 3.72
CA ARG A 104 7.85 31.76 3.46
C ARG A 104 8.00 32.13 1.98
N GLY A 105 7.76 31.16 1.07
CA GLY A 105 7.77 31.43 -0.36
C GLY A 105 6.67 32.37 -0.83
N LEU A 106 5.49 32.35 -0.21
CA LEU A 106 4.40 33.28 -0.48
C LEU A 106 4.73 34.69 0.01
N VAL A 107 5.24 34.79 1.23
CA VAL A 107 5.65 36.10 1.80
C VAL A 107 6.76 36.73 0.95
N ALA A 108 7.74 35.95 0.52
CA ALA A 108 8.86 36.43 -0.31
C ALA A 108 8.43 36.97 -1.68
N ARG A 109 7.29 36.45 -2.23
CA ARG A 109 6.75 36.91 -3.53
C ARG A 109 5.88 38.15 -3.42
N GLY A 110 5.50 38.52 -2.22
CA GLY A 110 4.76 39.73 -1.92
C GLY A 110 3.24 39.63 -2.21
N PRO A 111 2.46 40.59 -1.66
CA PRO A 111 1.00 40.54 -1.68
C PRO A 111 0.39 40.69 -3.10
N VAL A 112 1.06 41.40 -4.00
CA VAL A 112 0.57 41.60 -5.36
C VAL A 112 0.53 40.25 -6.12
N TRP A 113 1.59 39.46 -6.00
CA TRP A 113 1.64 38.13 -6.61
C TRP A 113 0.63 37.17 -5.98
N VAL A 114 0.46 37.20 -4.68
CA VAL A 114 -0.52 36.33 -3.98
C VAL A 114 -1.95 36.68 -4.44
N ARG A 115 -2.29 37.95 -4.59
CA ARG A 115 -3.61 38.38 -5.10
C ARG A 115 -3.86 38.01 -6.55
N SER A 116 -2.83 37.87 -7.37
CA SER A 116 -2.97 37.41 -8.76
C SER A 116 -3.23 35.91 -8.89
N GLN A 117 -3.06 35.15 -7.81
CA GLN A 117 -3.33 33.70 -7.80
C GLN A 117 -4.77 33.42 -7.36
N GLN A 118 -5.34 32.32 -7.84
CA GLN A 118 -6.62 31.84 -7.35
C GLN A 118 -6.47 31.37 -5.90
N SER A 119 -7.19 31.99 -4.96
CA SER A 119 -7.14 31.66 -3.52
C SER A 119 -7.43 30.18 -3.24
N GLY A 120 -8.39 29.58 -3.97
CA GLY A 120 -8.71 28.16 -3.86
C GLY A 120 -7.53 27.25 -4.23
N ALA A 121 -6.76 27.56 -5.28
CA ALA A 121 -5.60 26.77 -5.69
C ALA A 121 -4.45 26.87 -4.67
N LEU A 122 -4.28 28.01 -4.02
CA LEU A 122 -3.31 28.15 -2.93
C LEU A 122 -3.72 27.37 -1.68
N ALA A 123 -5.01 27.45 -1.30
CA ALA A 123 -5.55 26.67 -0.18
C ALA A 123 -5.41 25.15 -0.43
N GLU A 124 -5.71 24.68 -1.62
CA GLU A 124 -5.56 23.27 -2.01
C GLU A 124 -4.09 22.80 -1.91
N ARG A 125 -3.14 23.62 -2.39
CA ARG A 125 -1.70 23.31 -2.29
C ARG A 125 -1.21 23.25 -0.84
N MET A 126 -1.69 24.10 0.05
CA MET A 126 -1.32 24.12 1.46
C MET A 126 -2.06 23.06 2.29
N GLY A 127 -3.24 22.65 1.85
CA GLY A 127 -4.07 21.61 2.46
C GLY A 127 -3.85 20.25 1.83
N ALA A 128 -4.73 19.87 0.91
CA ALA A 128 -4.83 18.51 0.36
C ALA A 128 -3.52 17.96 -0.24
N HIS A 129 -2.72 18.80 -0.92
CA HIS A 129 -1.44 18.33 -1.49
C HIS A 129 -0.38 18.07 -0.42
N VAL A 130 -0.35 18.84 0.68
CA VAL A 130 0.55 18.56 1.79
C VAL A 130 0.08 17.34 2.58
N ASP A 131 -1.23 17.18 2.76
CA ASP A 131 -1.80 16.03 3.45
C ASP A 131 -1.59 14.72 2.69
N ALA A 132 -1.54 14.75 1.36
CA ALA A 132 -1.20 13.59 0.53
C ALA A 132 0.20 13.00 0.81
N LEU A 133 1.12 13.77 1.43
CA LEU A 133 2.43 13.27 1.87
C LEU A 133 2.34 12.19 2.96
N GLU A 134 1.22 12.14 3.69
CA GLU A 134 0.97 11.09 4.70
C GLU A 134 1.01 9.69 4.09
N GLY A 135 0.33 9.48 2.97
CA GLY A 135 0.33 8.19 2.29
C GLY A 135 1.73 7.71 1.93
N TYR A 136 2.62 8.63 1.57
CA TYR A 136 4.00 8.28 1.23
C TYR A 136 4.88 8.06 2.46
N PHE A 137 4.94 9.02 3.39
CA PHE A 137 5.87 8.96 4.53
C PHE A 137 5.35 8.13 5.70
N GLY A 138 4.04 8.15 5.97
CA GLY A 138 3.41 7.38 7.04
C GLY A 138 3.06 5.95 6.64
N GLY A 139 2.71 5.75 5.36
CA GLY A 139 2.32 4.44 4.82
C GLY A 139 3.46 3.73 4.08
N PHE A 140 3.83 4.24 2.91
CA PHE A 140 4.73 3.54 1.99
C PHE A 140 6.16 3.35 2.52
N VAL A 141 6.74 4.37 3.17
CA VAL A 141 8.15 4.32 3.62
C VAL A 141 8.38 3.27 4.71
N PRO A 142 7.59 3.19 5.80
CA PRO A 142 7.72 2.11 6.78
C PRO A 142 7.41 0.73 6.18
N LEU A 143 6.30 0.61 5.45
CA LEU A 143 5.85 -0.65 4.85
C LEU A 143 6.89 -1.28 3.92
N ARG A 144 7.68 -0.47 3.21
CA ARG A 144 8.73 -0.97 2.31
C ARG A 144 9.81 -1.76 3.05
N ALA A 145 10.12 -1.40 4.29
CA ALA A 145 11.07 -2.15 5.12
C ALA A 145 10.47 -3.48 5.57
N ASP A 146 9.19 -3.49 5.94
CA ASP A 146 8.48 -4.69 6.38
C ASP A 146 8.34 -5.70 5.24
N VAL A 147 7.99 -5.24 4.03
CA VAL A 147 7.81 -6.10 2.83
C VAL A 147 9.08 -6.86 2.45
N VAL A 148 10.26 -6.33 2.74
CA VAL A 148 11.53 -7.02 2.46
C VAL A 148 12.06 -7.71 3.71
N GLY A 149 12.04 -7.04 4.85
CA GLY A 149 12.68 -7.50 6.08
C GLY A 149 11.99 -8.71 6.70
N VAL A 150 10.66 -8.70 6.75
CA VAL A 150 9.89 -9.79 7.39
C VAL A 150 10.00 -11.10 6.61
N PRO A 151 9.75 -11.16 5.28
CA PRO A 151 9.90 -12.39 4.53
C PRO A 151 11.33 -12.94 4.55
N LEU A 152 12.35 -12.06 4.49
CA LEU A 152 13.73 -12.50 4.57
C LEU A 152 14.06 -13.14 5.93
N ALA A 153 13.55 -12.56 7.01
CA ALA A 153 13.72 -13.12 8.35
C ALA A 153 13.02 -14.48 8.52
N ILE A 154 11.81 -14.62 7.96
CA ILE A 154 11.08 -15.90 7.95
C ILE A 154 11.86 -16.94 7.15
N LEU A 155 12.35 -16.57 5.96
CA LEU A 155 13.15 -17.46 5.12
C LEU A 155 14.39 -17.96 5.87
N LEU A 156 15.13 -17.04 6.52
CA LEU A 156 16.29 -17.41 7.32
C LEU A 156 15.92 -18.34 8.46
N ALA A 157 14.86 -18.06 9.19
CA ALA A 157 14.40 -18.90 10.31
C ALA A 157 14.05 -20.31 9.81
N VAL A 158 13.29 -20.43 8.73
CA VAL A 158 12.92 -21.73 8.16
C VAL A 158 14.15 -22.48 7.65
N PHE A 159 15.12 -21.80 7.04
CA PHE A 159 16.34 -22.41 6.52
C PHE A 159 17.20 -23.03 7.63
N PHE A 160 17.15 -22.49 8.85
CA PHE A 160 17.81 -23.10 10.01
C PHE A 160 17.08 -24.30 10.58
N VAL A 161 15.75 -24.41 10.39
CA VAL A 161 14.94 -25.55 10.84
C VAL A 161 15.01 -26.69 9.85
N ASP A 162 14.74 -26.40 8.56
CA ASP A 162 14.78 -27.38 7.47
C ASP A 162 15.29 -26.74 6.18
N ARG A 163 16.42 -27.23 5.69
CA ARG A 163 17.07 -26.71 4.49
C ARG A 163 16.23 -26.94 3.22
N THR A 164 15.50 -28.07 3.16
CA THR A 164 14.68 -28.41 1.99
C THR A 164 13.49 -27.48 1.90
N VAL A 165 12.79 -27.27 3.01
CA VAL A 165 11.68 -26.29 3.11
C VAL A 165 12.19 -24.88 2.82
N GLY A 166 13.35 -24.50 3.35
CA GLY A 166 14.01 -23.24 3.09
C GLY A 166 14.32 -23.03 1.60
N LEU A 167 14.79 -24.06 0.89
CA LEU A 167 15.04 -24.02 -0.57
C LEU A 167 13.74 -23.85 -1.37
N VAL A 168 12.67 -24.56 -1.01
CA VAL A 168 11.36 -24.42 -1.64
C VAL A 168 10.85 -22.98 -1.50
N LEU A 169 10.94 -22.41 -0.30
CA LEU A 169 10.55 -21.02 -0.05
C LEU A 169 11.46 -20.03 -0.80
N LEU A 170 12.77 -20.27 -0.83
CA LEU A 170 13.71 -19.42 -1.56
C LEU A 170 13.40 -19.37 -3.06
N LEU A 171 12.93 -20.47 -3.63
CA LEU A 171 12.55 -20.54 -5.05
C LEU A 171 11.19 -19.89 -5.31
N THR A 172 10.21 -20.15 -4.45
CA THR A 172 8.82 -19.66 -4.66
C THR A 172 8.62 -18.20 -4.26
N MET A 173 9.33 -17.72 -3.23
CA MET A 173 9.19 -16.38 -2.70
C MET A 173 9.51 -15.26 -3.73
N PRO A 174 10.60 -15.30 -4.52
CA PRO A 174 10.87 -14.28 -5.54
C PRO A 174 9.90 -14.32 -6.72
N LEU A 175 9.27 -15.45 -6.96
CA LEU A 175 8.35 -15.65 -8.08
C LEU A 175 7.11 -14.75 -7.95
N VAL A 176 6.59 -14.60 -6.72
CA VAL A 176 5.44 -13.73 -6.43
C VAL A 176 5.70 -12.26 -6.81
N PRO A 177 6.75 -11.58 -6.32
CA PRO A 177 7.00 -10.19 -6.72
C PRO A 177 7.33 -10.03 -8.20
N VAL A 178 7.96 -11.01 -8.85
CA VAL A 178 8.21 -10.98 -10.30
C VAL A 178 6.89 -11.00 -11.08
N PHE A 179 5.97 -11.90 -10.75
CA PHE A 179 4.64 -11.94 -11.36
C PHE A 179 3.82 -10.68 -11.05
N MET A 180 3.87 -10.20 -9.80
CA MET A 180 3.18 -8.96 -9.41
C MET A 180 3.72 -7.74 -10.15
N MET A 181 5.01 -7.69 -10.46
CA MET A 181 5.60 -6.63 -11.27
C MET A 181 5.10 -6.69 -12.73
N LEU A 182 5.06 -7.90 -13.30
CA LEU A 182 4.56 -8.12 -14.68
C LEU A 182 3.09 -7.71 -14.82
N VAL A 183 2.25 -8.12 -13.88
CA VAL A 183 0.82 -7.74 -13.84
C VAL A 183 0.65 -6.25 -13.54
N GLY A 184 1.50 -5.70 -12.67
CA GLY A 184 1.47 -4.28 -12.27
C GLY A 184 1.68 -3.31 -13.43
N TRP A 185 2.56 -3.63 -14.38
CA TRP A 185 2.75 -2.81 -15.59
C TRP A 185 1.46 -2.74 -16.42
N GLY A 186 0.77 -3.86 -16.59
CA GLY A 186 -0.53 -3.91 -17.27
C GLY A 186 -1.61 -3.12 -16.53
N ALA A 187 -1.64 -3.22 -15.21
CA ALA A 187 -2.59 -2.53 -14.35
C ALA A 187 -2.44 -1.01 -14.41
N GLN A 188 -1.20 -0.50 -14.38
CA GLN A 188 -0.93 0.93 -14.45
C GLN A 188 -1.44 1.55 -15.75
N ALA A 189 -1.14 0.93 -16.89
CA ALA A 189 -1.62 1.41 -18.19
C ALA A 189 -3.14 1.37 -18.30
N ALA A 190 -3.79 0.33 -17.78
CA ALA A 190 -5.25 0.20 -17.78
C ALA A 190 -5.90 1.25 -16.87
N SER A 191 -5.35 1.49 -15.67
CA SER A 191 -5.83 2.49 -14.71
C SER A 191 -5.73 3.92 -15.26
N GLN A 192 -4.62 4.26 -15.94
CA GLN A 192 -4.47 5.57 -16.59
C GLN A 192 -5.52 5.79 -17.68
N ARG A 193 -5.80 4.78 -18.51
CA ARG A 193 -6.83 4.85 -19.55
C ARG A 193 -8.24 4.97 -18.94
N GLN A 194 -8.51 4.30 -17.83
CA GLN A 194 -9.76 4.43 -17.09
C GLN A 194 -9.94 5.85 -16.55
N LEU A 195 -8.90 6.41 -15.90
CA LEU A 195 -8.93 7.77 -15.37
C LEU A 195 -9.20 8.79 -16.46
N GLN A 196 -8.54 8.67 -17.62
CA GLN A 196 -8.79 9.53 -18.78
C GLN A 196 -10.23 9.43 -19.31
N ALA A 197 -10.83 8.23 -19.31
CA ALA A 197 -12.21 8.04 -19.69
C ALA A 197 -13.17 8.68 -18.68
N LEU A 198 -12.89 8.54 -17.39
CA LEU A 198 -13.65 9.17 -16.31
C LEU A 198 -13.61 10.70 -16.41
N THR A 199 -12.44 11.28 -16.63
CA THR A 199 -12.26 12.73 -16.79
C THR A 199 -13.02 13.25 -18.03
N ARG A 200 -12.93 12.54 -19.17
CA ARG A 200 -13.69 12.88 -20.37
C ARG A 200 -15.19 12.81 -20.14
N MET A 201 -15.67 11.74 -19.53
CA MET A 201 -17.09 11.60 -19.21
C MET A 201 -17.58 12.74 -18.29
N GLY A 202 -16.79 13.08 -17.25
CA GLY A 202 -17.10 14.20 -16.36
C GLY A 202 -17.17 15.56 -17.09
N GLY A 203 -16.23 15.82 -17.98
CA GLY A 203 -16.24 17.01 -18.83
C GLY A 203 -17.47 17.07 -19.74
N HIS A 204 -17.74 16.00 -20.47
CA HIS A 204 -18.94 15.89 -21.30
C HIS A 204 -20.24 16.11 -20.52
N PHE A 205 -20.33 15.56 -19.31
CA PHE A 205 -21.52 15.71 -18.48
C PHE A 205 -21.68 17.15 -17.99
N ALA A 206 -20.59 17.79 -17.54
CA ALA A 206 -20.60 19.20 -17.11
C ALA A 206 -20.99 20.16 -18.22
N ASP A 207 -20.47 19.95 -19.45
CA ASP A 207 -20.78 20.79 -20.60
C ASP A 207 -22.26 20.65 -21.01
N ARG A 208 -22.82 19.44 -20.95
CA ARG A 208 -24.23 19.22 -21.25
C ARG A 208 -25.16 19.79 -20.21
N LEU A 209 -24.78 19.76 -18.93
CA LEU A 209 -25.55 20.43 -17.88
C LEU A 209 -25.58 21.94 -18.08
N ARG A 210 -24.45 22.56 -18.48
CA ARG A 210 -24.40 23.99 -18.80
C ARG A 210 -25.25 24.33 -20.04
N GLY A 211 -25.27 23.44 -21.04
CA GLY A 211 -26.03 23.61 -22.26
C GLY A 211 -27.46 23.08 -22.23
N LEU A 212 -27.99 22.65 -21.08
CA LEU A 212 -29.27 21.95 -20.97
C LEU A 212 -30.45 22.77 -21.54
N GLY A 213 -30.45 24.09 -21.35
CA GLY A 213 -31.46 24.98 -21.90
C GLY A 213 -31.49 24.96 -23.44
N LEU A 214 -30.34 24.98 -24.10
CA LEU A 214 -30.22 24.89 -25.54
C LEU A 214 -30.60 23.50 -26.09
N ILE A 215 -30.18 22.44 -25.39
CA ILE A 215 -30.53 21.06 -25.76
C ILE A 215 -32.06 20.87 -25.76
N ARG A 216 -32.73 21.46 -24.76
CA ARG A 216 -34.19 21.40 -24.65
C ARG A 216 -34.88 22.24 -25.72
N LEU A 217 -34.36 23.45 -25.99
CA LEU A 217 -34.89 24.34 -27.00
C LEU A 217 -34.86 23.75 -28.43
N TYR A 218 -33.75 23.07 -28.76
CA TYR A 218 -33.57 22.44 -30.08
C TYR A 218 -34.06 20.99 -30.17
N GLY A 219 -34.73 20.45 -29.15
CA GLY A 219 -35.27 19.08 -29.13
C GLY A 219 -34.23 17.96 -29.25
N ARG A 220 -32.93 18.23 -28.93
CA ARG A 220 -31.82 17.27 -29.12
C ARG A 220 -31.58 16.33 -27.95
N GLY A 221 -32.52 16.21 -27.02
CA GLY A 221 -32.37 15.39 -25.83
C GLY A 221 -32.06 13.91 -26.10
N ALA A 222 -32.72 13.32 -27.10
CA ALA A 222 -32.51 11.90 -27.42
C ALA A 222 -31.08 11.64 -27.99
N SER A 223 -30.57 12.53 -28.85
CA SER A 223 -29.20 12.40 -29.41
C SER A 223 -28.13 12.58 -28.34
N GLU A 224 -28.34 13.51 -27.40
CA GLU A 224 -27.41 13.75 -26.29
C GLU A 224 -27.40 12.58 -25.29
N LEU A 225 -28.56 11.95 -25.04
CA LEU A 225 -28.65 10.75 -24.21
C LEU A 225 -27.84 9.58 -24.82
N HIS A 226 -27.87 9.45 -26.15
CA HIS A 226 -27.06 8.44 -26.83
C HIS A 226 -25.56 8.69 -26.65
N GLY A 227 -25.09 9.93 -26.72
CA GLY A 227 -23.70 10.31 -26.46
C GLY A 227 -23.28 9.99 -25.01
N ILE A 228 -24.13 10.26 -24.03
CA ILE A 228 -23.86 9.94 -22.63
C ILE A 228 -23.78 8.41 -22.42
N ARG A 229 -24.69 7.66 -23.03
CA ARG A 229 -24.67 6.18 -22.97
C ARG A 229 -23.38 5.61 -23.58
N ALA A 230 -22.93 6.12 -24.70
CA ALA A 230 -21.69 5.68 -25.34
C ALA A 230 -20.46 5.95 -24.45
N ALA A 231 -20.38 7.13 -23.83
CA ALA A 231 -19.30 7.47 -22.89
C ALA A 231 -19.33 6.61 -21.63
N ALA A 232 -20.52 6.32 -21.10
CA ALA A 232 -20.69 5.43 -19.93
C ALA A 232 -20.29 3.99 -20.26
N GLU A 233 -20.63 3.50 -21.47
CA GLU A 233 -20.23 2.17 -21.93
C GLU A 233 -18.71 2.07 -22.13
N GLU A 234 -18.08 3.09 -22.69
CA GLU A 234 -16.62 3.15 -22.77
C GLU A 234 -15.98 3.07 -21.37
N LEU A 235 -16.49 3.81 -20.41
CA LEU A 235 -16.00 3.78 -19.02
C LEU A 235 -16.20 2.40 -18.41
N ARG A 236 -17.37 1.76 -18.62
CA ARG A 236 -17.69 0.41 -18.14
C ARG A 236 -16.67 -0.61 -18.66
N VAL A 237 -16.39 -0.62 -19.95
CA VAL A 237 -15.42 -1.55 -20.58
C VAL A 237 -14.02 -1.35 -20.01
N ARG A 238 -13.60 -0.10 -19.81
CA ARG A 238 -12.28 0.23 -19.25
C ARG A 238 -12.18 -0.16 -17.77
N SER A 239 -13.24 0.09 -17.01
CA SER A 239 -13.31 -0.32 -15.58
C SER A 239 -13.26 -1.82 -15.43
N LEU A 240 -14.00 -2.59 -16.26
CA LEU A 240 -13.94 -4.05 -16.27
C LEU A 240 -12.54 -4.58 -16.60
N ARG A 241 -11.80 -3.89 -17.48
CA ARG A 241 -10.41 -4.28 -17.78
C ARG A 241 -9.50 -4.12 -16.58
N VAL A 242 -9.62 -3.01 -15.84
CA VAL A 242 -8.85 -2.80 -14.60
C VAL A 242 -9.21 -3.86 -13.55
N LEU A 243 -10.51 -4.14 -13.38
CA LEU A 243 -10.98 -5.17 -12.44
C LEU A 243 -10.47 -6.57 -12.82
N ARG A 244 -10.50 -6.95 -14.11
CA ARG A 244 -9.93 -8.24 -14.55
C ARG A 244 -8.45 -8.38 -14.20
N ILE A 245 -7.66 -7.31 -14.36
CA ILE A 245 -6.24 -7.33 -14.00
C ILE A 245 -6.08 -7.44 -12.48
N ALA A 246 -6.90 -6.72 -11.70
CA ALA A 246 -6.88 -6.81 -10.24
C ALA A 246 -7.24 -8.24 -9.74
N PHE A 247 -8.28 -8.84 -10.29
CA PHE A 247 -8.65 -10.24 -9.97
C PHE A 247 -7.57 -11.23 -10.39
N LEU A 248 -6.95 -11.03 -11.56
CA LEU A 248 -5.84 -11.87 -12.01
C LEU A 248 -4.65 -11.79 -11.04
N SER A 249 -4.34 -10.58 -10.53
CA SER A 249 -3.28 -10.40 -9.53
C SER A 249 -3.54 -11.18 -8.25
N SER A 250 -4.79 -11.14 -7.75
CA SER A 250 -5.18 -11.90 -6.55
C SER A 250 -5.14 -13.41 -6.80
N ALA A 251 -5.64 -13.87 -7.95
CA ALA A 251 -5.63 -15.28 -8.31
C ALA A 251 -4.19 -15.84 -8.45
N VAL A 252 -3.27 -15.07 -9.04
CA VAL A 252 -1.86 -15.46 -9.16
C VAL A 252 -1.21 -15.56 -7.78
N LEU A 253 -1.46 -14.57 -6.90
CA LEU A 253 -0.93 -14.60 -5.53
C LEU A 253 -1.42 -15.83 -4.77
N GLU A 254 -2.72 -16.10 -4.83
CA GLU A 254 -3.35 -17.24 -4.15
C GLU A 254 -2.86 -18.58 -4.71
N PHE A 255 -2.68 -18.68 -6.03
CA PHE A 255 -2.13 -19.86 -6.67
C PHE A 255 -0.70 -20.19 -6.18
N PHE A 256 0.20 -19.19 -6.17
CA PHE A 256 1.57 -19.43 -5.69
C PHE A 256 1.63 -19.70 -4.20
N ALA A 257 0.79 -19.04 -3.39
CA ALA A 257 0.68 -19.30 -1.97
C ALA A 257 0.21 -20.74 -1.71
N SER A 258 -0.86 -21.17 -2.37
CA SER A 258 -1.41 -22.52 -2.24
C SER A 258 -0.42 -23.59 -2.75
N LEU A 259 0.28 -23.33 -3.86
CA LEU A 259 1.29 -24.22 -4.38
C LEU A 259 2.45 -24.40 -3.40
N SER A 260 2.93 -23.31 -2.79
CA SER A 260 4.01 -23.35 -1.80
C SER A 260 3.59 -24.15 -0.57
N VAL A 261 2.38 -23.92 -0.06
CA VAL A 261 1.83 -24.65 1.09
C VAL A 261 1.68 -26.14 0.75
N ALA A 262 1.14 -26.48 -0.43
CA ALA A 262 0.96 -27.87 -0.86
C ALA A 262 2.32 -28.60 -1.01
N MET A 263 3.31 -27.95 -1.59
CA MET A 263 4.66 -28.54 -1.74
C MET A 263 5.32 -28.82 -0.38
N ILE A 264 5.21 -27.87 0.55
CA ILE A 264 5.77 -28.02 1.89
C ILE A 264 5.00 -29.11 2.66
N ALA A 265 3.66 -29.11 2.61
CA ALA A 265 2.85 -30.13 3.25
C ALA A 265 3.13 -31.54 2.73
N LEU A 266 3.26 -31.69 1.40
CA LEU A 266 3.60 -32.95 0.77
C LEU A 266 4.99 -33.45 1.22
N TYR A 267 5.97 -32.55 1.22
CA TYR A 267 7.34 -32.88 1.65
C TYR A 267 7.36 -33.34 3.12
N LEU A 268 6.75 -32.56 4.01
CA LEU A 268 6.71 -32.90 5.45
C LEU A 268 5.92 -34.19 5.70
N GLY A 269 4.78 -34.40 5.04
CA GLY A 269 3.97 -35.62 5.18
C GLY A 269 4.60 -36.89 4.61
N LEU A 270 5.60 -36.77 3.71
CA LEU A 270 6.35 -37.92 3.22
C LEU A 270 7.65 -38.17 4.01
N THR A 271 8.14 -37.17 4.74
CA THR A 271 9.43 -37.25 5.43
C THR A 271 9.25 -37.55 6.92
N TYR A 272 8.14 -37.13 7.51
CA TYR A 272 7.80 -37.31 8.91
C TYR A 272 6.46 -38.06 9.06
#